data_b19b4d844ffacf481968ea03c834f628
#
_entry.id   b19b4d844ffacf481968ea03c834f628
#
_cell.length_a   1.000
_cell.length_b   1.000
_cell.length_c   1.000
_cell.angle_alpha   90.00
_cell.angle_beta   90.00
_cell.angle_gamma   90.00
#
_symmetry.space_group_name_H-M   'P 1'
#
loop_
_entity.id
_entity.type
_entity.pdbx_description
1 polymer ?
#
loop_
_entity_poly.entity_id
_entity_poly.type
_entity_poly.pdbx_seq_one_letter_code
_entity_poly.pdbx_strand_id
1 'polypeptide(L)'
;MMTSFVQWVEGLGRSTLQFCQAFGKASLMLFGALSGRPRPIQNFPLLMKQLYSVGVQSLAIIVVSGLFIGMVLSLQGYVILVDYGAEGSLGQMVALSLLRELGPVVTALLFAGRAGSALTAEIGLMKATEQLSSLEMMAVDPLKRVIAPRLWAGLISMPLLAMIFMAVGIWGGQIVGVDWKGIDHGSFWSAMRSSVELGQDIGNSMIKCAVFAITVTWIALFNGYDAIPTSEGISRATTRTVVHSSLAVLGLDFVLTALMFGN
;
A
#
# COMPACT_ATOMS: atom_id res chain seq x y z
N MET A 1 27.49 17.24 34.25
CA MET A 1 27.32 15.91 33.66
C MET A 1 25.99 15.22 34.02
N MET A 2 25.59 15.24 35.31
CA MET A 2 24.34 14.61 35.79
C MET A 2 23.05 15.27 35.22
N THR A 3 23.04 16.58 35.05
CA THR A 3 21.90 17.34 34.48
C THR A 3 21.65 17.03 33.00
N SER A 4 22.72 16.81 32.24
CA SER A 4 22.63 16.45 30.81
C SER A 4 22.06 15.05 30.62
N PHE A 5 22.39 14.08 31.47
CA PHE A 5 21.84 12.73 31.43
C PHE A 5 20.35 12.70 31.79
N VAL A 6 19.96 13.44 32.83
CA VAL A 6 18.55 13.57 33.26
C VAL A 6 17.71 14.20 32.13
N GLN A 7 18.21 15.26 31.50
CA GLN A 7 17.53 15.90 30.34
C GLN A 7 17.40 14.96 29.16
N TRP A 8 18.39 14.11 28.89
CA TRP A 8 18.35 13.13 27.83
C TRP A 8 17.29 12.03 28.11
N VAL A 9 17.26 11.51 29.36
CA VAL A 9 16.25 10.52 29.78
C VAL A 9 14.84 11.13 29.78
N GLU A 10 14.69 12.37 30.22
CA GLU A 10 13.42 13.11 30.17
C GLU A 10 12.95 13.31 28.70
N GLY A 11 13.88 13.64 27.80
CA GLY A 11 13.61 13.76 26.38
C GLY A 11 13.12 12.44 25.74
N LEU A 12 13.78 11.33 26.10
CA LEU A 12 13.34 9.98 25.66
C LEU A 12 11.95 9.64 26.20
N GLY A 13 11.72 9.88 27.50
CA GLY A 13 10.42 9.61 28.10
C GLY A 13 9.29 10.43 27.48
N ARG A 14 9.54 11.70 27.20
CA ARG A 14 8.59 12.60 26.52
C ARG A 14 8.28 12.13 25.09
N SER A 15 9.30 11.75 24.33
CA SER A 15 9.13 11.23 22.96
C SER A 15 8.34 9.91 22.94
N THR A 16 8.62 9.01 23.90
CA THR A 16 7.89 7.74 24.02
C THR A 16 6.42 7.96 24.39
N LEU A 17 6.14 8.86 25.31
CA LEU A 17 4.76 9.21 25.70
C LEU A 17 4.00 9.86 24.52
N GLN A 18 4.63 10.75 23.78
CA GLN A 18 4.05 11.36 22.59
C GLN A 18 3.74 10.31 21.51
N PHE A 19 4.65 9.36 21.30
CA PHE A 19 4.43 8.25 20.38
C PHE A 19 3.25 7.37 20.81
N CYS A 20 3.17 6.98 22.08
CA CYS A 20 2.05 6.21 22.62
C CYS A 20 0.71 6.97 22.50
N GLN A 21 0.71 8.28 22.77
CA GLN A 21 -0.48 9.12 22.61
C GLN A 21 -0.93 9.22 21.15
N ALA A 22 0.02 9.42 20.21
CA ALA A 22 -0.28 9.47 18.78
C ALA A 22 -0.84 8.13 18.29
N PHE A 23 -0.22 7.03 18.71
CA PHE A 23 -0.69 5.67 18.37
C PHE A 23 -2.08 5.39 18.96
N GLY A 24 -2.34 5.80 20.20
CA GLY A 24 -3.65 5.68 20.82
C GLY A 24 -4.74 6.46 20.08
N LYS A 25 -4.47 7.72 19.72
CA LYS A 25 -5.38 8.55 18.92
C LYS A 25 -5.64 7.92 17.54
N ALA A 26 -4.59 7.44 16.88
CA ALA A 26 -4.70 6.78 15.58
C ALA A 26 -5.56 5.52 15.65
N SER A 27 -5.36 4.69 16.68
CA SER A 27 -6.15 3.47 16.89
C SER A 27 -7.62 3.77 17.18
N LEU A 28 -7.91 4.75 18.03
CA LEU A 28 -9.29 5.18 18.29
C LEU A 28 -9.98 5.71 17.02
N MET A 29 -9.25 6.45 16.18
CA MET A 29 -9.76 6.91 14.88
C MET A 29 -10.08 5.73 13.96
N LEU A 30 -9.21 4.71 13.89
CA LEU A 30 -9.44 3.51 13.09
C LEU A 30 -10.67 2.75 13.56
N PHE A 31 -10.78 2.49 14.87
CA PHE A 31 -11.96 1.82 15.45
C PHE A 31 -13.25 2.63 15.24
N GLY A 32 -13.19 3.95 15.38
CA GLY A 32 -14.32 4.85 15.08
C GLY A 32 -14.75 4.79 13.61
N ALA A 33 -13.79 4.74 12.69
CA ALA A 33 -14.05 4.62 11.26
C ALA A 33 -14.61 3.24 10.87
N LEU A 34 -14.10 2.16 11.46
CA LEU A 34 -14.57 0.79 11.22
C LEU A 34 -15.95 0.53 11.84
N SER A 35 -16.19 1.04 13.05
CA SER A 35 -17.50 0.88 13.74
C SER A 35 -18.59 1.76 13.14
N GLY A 36 -18.23 2.77 12.37
CA GLY A 36 -19.15 3.54 11.54
C GLY A 36 -19.73 2.64 10.47
N ARG A 37 -20.83 1.91 10.80
CA ARG A 37 -21.56 1.11 9.80
C ARG A 37 -21.76 1.95 8.55
N PRO A 38 -21.21 1.57 7.39
CA PRO A 38 -21.53 2.24 6.15
C PRO A 38 -23.04 2.08 5.97
N ARG A 39 -23.78 3.18 6.02
CA ARG A 39 -25.16 3.16 5.53
C ARG A 39 -25.05 3.00 4.02
N PRO A 40 -25.24 1.77 3.47
CA PRO A 40 -24.78 1.47 2.10
C PRO A 40 -25.45 2.37 1.07
N ILE A 41 -26.69 2.75 1.29
CA ILE A 41 -27.46 3.54 0.32
C ILE A 41 -27.04 5.02 0.33
N GLN A 42 -26.74 5.62 1.49
CA GLN A 42 -26.43 7.05 1.58
C GLN A 42 -24.96 7.38 1.33
N ASN A 43 -24.04 6.45 1.60
CA ASN A 43 -22.59 6.65 1.46
C ASN A 43 -22.03 6.04 0.18
N PHE A 44 -22.82 5.30 -0.60
CA PHE A 44 -22.39 4.65 -1.84
C PHE A 44 -21.81 5.65 -2.87
N PRO A 45 -22.44 6.80 -3.16
CA PRO A 45 -21.87 7.77 -4.09
C PRO A 45 -20.52 8.34 -3.62
N LEU A 46 -20.36 8.51 -2.29
CA LEU A 46 -19.09 8.99 -1.72
C LEU A 46 -18.01 7.92 -1.83
N LEU A 47 -18.34 6.65 -1.56
CA LEU A 47 -17.41 5.54 -1.73
C LEU A 47 -16.97 5.40 -3.19
N MET A 48 -17.90 5.49 -4.14
CA MET A 48 -17.58 5.42 -5.58
C MET A 48 -16.68 6.57 -6.02
N LYS A 49 -16.92 7.78 -5.54
CA LYS A 49 -16.05 8.92 -5.80
C LYS A 49 -14.64 8.70 -5.25
N GLN A 50 -14.52 8.13 -4.05
CA GLN A 50 -13.23 7.83 -3.45
C GLN A 50 -12.53 6.65 -4.14
N LEU A 51 -13.26 5.60 -4.55
CA LEU A 51 -12.73 4.51 -5.36
C LEU A 51 -12.17 5.02 -6.69
N TYR A 52 -12.85 5.96 -7.33
CA TYR A 52 -12.35 6.59 -8.55
C TYR A 52 -11.05 7.37 -8.28
N SER A 53 -11.03 8.21 -7.25
CA SER A 53 -9.87 9.04 -6.92
C SER A 53 -8.66 8.22 -6.48
N VAL A 54 -8.86 7.22 -5.62
CA VAL A 54 -7.79 6.40 -5.03
C VAL A 54 -7.38 5.26 -5.95
N GLY A 55 -8.36 4.59 -6.59
CA GLY A 55 -8.16 3.43 -7.45
C GLY A 55 -7.85 3.81 -8.90
N VAL A 56 -8.87 4.33 -9.62
CA VAL A 56 -8.78 4.54 -11.07
C VAL A 56 -7.66 5.49 -11.47
N GLN A 57 -7.51 6.59 -10.74
CA GLN A 57 -6.42 7.53 -11.03
C GLN A 57 -5.03 6.99 -10.67
N SER A 58 -4.90 5.88 -9.94
CA SER A 58 -3.63 5.20 -9.69
C SER A 58 -3.29 4.14 -10.75
N LEU A 59 -4.25 3.76 -11.61
CA LEU A 59 -4.07 2.68 -12.59
C LEU A 59 -2.88 2.93 -13.52
N ALA A 60 -2.73 4.15 -14.04
CA ALA A 60 -1.67 4.45 -15.01
C ALA A 60 -0.27 4.15 -14.44
N ILE A 61 0.02 4.62 -13.22
CA ILE A 61 1.32 4.38 -12.59
C ILE A 61 1.51 2.90 -12.26
N ILE A 62 0.46 2.20 -11.85
CA ILE A 62 0.51 0.77 -11.52
C ILE A 62 0.78 -0.08 -12.77
N VAL A 63 0.08 0.18 -13.87
CA VAL A 63 0.26 -0.55 -15.14
C VAL A 63 1.65 -0.33 -15.71
N VAL A 64 2.08 0.92 -15.81
CA VAL A 64 3.41 1.25 -16.37
C VAL A 64 4.53 0.67 -15.49
N SER A 65 4.44 0.85 -14.18
CA SER A 65 5.45 0.31 -13.26
C SER A 65 5.47 -1.22 -13.26
N GLY A 66 4.30 -1.87 -13.27
CA GLY A 66 4.18 -3.33 -13.33
C GLY A 66 4.83 -3.89 -14.58
N LEU A 67 4.55 -3.27 -15.74
CA LEU A 67 5.16 -3.67 -17.02
C LEU A 67 6.69 -3.61 -16.96
N PHE A 68 7.26 -2.47 -16.58
CA PHE A 68 8.72 -2.29 -16.54
C PHE A 68 9.39 -3.19 -15.50
N ILE A 69 8.79 -3.35 -14.32
CA ILE A 69 9.34 -4.24 -13.29
C ILE A 69 9.32 -5.69 -13.76
N GLY A 70 8.25 -6.12 -14.40
CA GLY A 70 8.19 -7.46 -15.00
C GLY A 70 9.24 -7.68 -16.08
N MET A 71 9.45 -6.69 -16.95
CA MET A 71 10.49 -6.73 -17.99
C MET A 71 11.89 -6.81 -17.38
N VAL A 72 12.21 -5.98 -16.39
CA VAL A 72 13.51 -5.98 -15.70
C VAL A 72 13.74 -7.29 -14.96
N LEU A 73 12.72 -7.80 -14.24
CA LEU A 73 12.81 -9.06 -13.52
C LEU A 73 13.09 -10.24 -14.47
N SER A 74 12.41 -10.27 -15.61
CA SER A 74 12.64 -11.29 -16.63
C SER A 74 14.04 -11.19 -17.25
N LEU A 75 14.51 -9.96 -17.52
CA LEU A 75 15.86 -9.76 -18.06
C LEU A 75 16.93 -10.23 -17.08
N GLN A 76 16.83 -9.84 -15.82
CA GLN A 76 17.78 -10.25 -14.78
C GLN A 76 17.70 -11.75 -14.51
N GLY A 77 16.49 -12.29 -14.43
CA GLY A 77 16.26 -13.72 -14.26
C GLY A 77 16.85 -14.54 -15.39
N TYR A 78 16.69 -14.10 -16.63
CA TYR A 78 17.29 -14.76 -17.80
C TYR A 78 18.81 -14.83 -17.71
N VAL A 79 19.47 -13.70 -17.43
CA VAL A 79 20.93 -13.63 -17.32
C VAL A 79 21.45 -14.63 -16.27
N ILE A 80 20.79 -14.72 -15.13
CA ILE A 80 21.19 -15.66 -14.07
C ILE A 80 20.92 -17.12 -14.49
N LEU A 81 19.75 -17.41 -15.05
CA LEU A 81 19.35 -18.79 -15.36
C LEU A 81 20.10 -19.39 -16.53
N VAL A 82 20.57 -18.58 -17.48
CA VAL A 82 21.42 -19.03 -18.61
C VAL A 82 22.74 -19.63 -18.11
N ASP A 83 23.38 -19.03 -17.12
CA ASP A 83 24.62 -19.51 -16.54
C ASP A 83 24.49 -20.90 -15.89
N TYR A 84 23.26 -21.27 -15.50
CA TYR A 84 22.94 -22.59 -14.92
C TYR A 84 22.26 -23.55 -15.90
N GLY A 85 22.02 -23.14 -17.17
CA GLY A 85 21.31 -23.95 -18.16
C GLY A 85 19.84 -24.20 -17.79
N ALA A 86 19.22 -23.28 -17.04
CA ALA A 86 17.87 -23.43 -16.49
C ALA A 86 16.89 -22.35 -17.04
N GLU A 87 17.07 -21.91 -18.28
CA GLU A 87 16.28 -20.85 -18.90
C GLU A 87 14.78 -21.16 -18.94
N GLY A 88 14.42 -22.44 -19.05
CA GLY A 88 13.04 -22.91 -19.03
C GLY A 88 12.28 -22.60 -17.73
N SER A 89 13.01 -22.35 -16.63
CA SER A 89 12.41 -22.00 -15.33
C SER A 89 12.13 -20.49 -15.17
N LEU A 90 12.39 -19.65 -16.19
CA LEU A 90 12.20 -18.21 -16.11
C LEU A 90 10.75 -17.83 -15.77
N GLY A 91 9.76 -18.49 -16.39
CA GLY A 91 8.34 -18.23 -16.12
C GLY A 91 7.95 -18.45 -14.66
N GLN A 92 8.48 -19.52 -14.06
CA GLN A 92 8.30 -19.80 -12.63
C GLN A 92 8.91 -18.70 -11.75
N MET A 93 10.16 -18.32 -12.01
CA MET A 93 10.86 -17.30 -11.23
C MET A 93 10.14 -15.96 -11.28
N VAL A 94 9.73 -15.51 -12.46
CA VAL A 94 9.02 -14.24 -12.66
C VAL A 94 7.68 -14.25 -11.93
N ALA A 95 6.89 -15.32 -12.10
CA ALA A 95 5.58 -15.43 -11.49
C ALA A 95 5.64 -15.46 -9.95
N LEU A 96 6.48 -16.31 -9.37
CA LEU A 96 6.60 -16.43 -7.91
C LEU A 96 7.14 -15.14 -7.27
N SER A 97 8.15 -14.51 -7.89
CA SER A 97 8.69 -13.24 -7.39
C SER A 97 7.65 -12.12 -7.41
N LEU A 98 6.85 -12.02 -8.47
CA LEU A 98 5.78 -11.02 -8.56
C LEU A 98 4.62 -11.34 -7.62
N LEU A 99 4.18 -12.58 -7.54
CA LEU A 99 3.02 -12.95 -6.72
C LEU A 99 3.33 -12.86 -5.22
N ARG A 100 4.47 -13.41 -4.76
CA ARG A 100 4.77 -13.55 -3.34
C ARG A 100 5.30 -12.27 -2.70
N GLU A 101 6.10 -11.47 -3.45
CA GLU A 101 6.86 -10.35 -2.88
C GLU A 101 6.64 -9.03 -3.61
N LEU A 102 7.10 -8.91 -4.85
CA LEU A 102 7.18 -7.64 -5.56
C LEU A 102 5.78 -7.04 -5.84
N GLY A 103 4.81 -7.87 -6.19
CA GLY A 103 3.45 -7.41 -6.46
C GLY A 103 2.83 -6.64 -5.30
N PRO A 104 2.66 -7.27 -4.13
CA PRO A 104 2.10 -6.62 -2.96
C PRO A 104 2.90 -5.40 -2.49
N VAL A 105 4.23 -5.55 -2.36
CA VAL A 105 5.12 -4.50 -1.81
C VAL A 105 5.18 -3.28 -2.71
N VAL A 106 5.52 -3.48 -4.00
CA VAL A 106 5.68 -2.35 -4.92
C VAL A 106 4.35 -1.61 -5.12
N THR A 107 3.25 -2.36 -5.23
CA THR A 107 1.92 -1.73 -5.31
C THR A 107 1.62 -0.91 -4.07
N ALA A 108 1.94 -1.40 -2.87
CA ALA A 108 1.72 -0.67 -1.63
C ALA A 108 2.58 0.61 -1.55
N LEU A 109 3.84 0.57 -1.99
CA LEU A 109 4.72 1.74 -2.02
C LEU A 109 4.23 2.80 -3.02
N LEU A 110 3.83 2.39 -4.23
CA LEU A 110 3.25 3.29 -5.23
C LEU A 110 1.91 3.87 -4.76
N PHE A 111 1.09 3.04 -4.12
CA PHE A 111 -0.17 3.47 -3.53
C PHE A 111 0.04 4.48 -2.40
N ALA A 112 1.00 4.26 -1.52
CA ALA A 112 1.37 5.20 -0.46
C ALA A 112 1.85 6.53 -1.03
N GLY A 113 2.72 6.49 -2.06
CA GLY A 113 3.26 7.67 -2.71
C GLY A 113 2.21 8.51 -3.41
N ARG A 114 1.25 7.88 -4.12
CA ARG A 114 0.25 8.61 -4.90
C ARG A 114 -1.08 8.78 -4.14
N ALA A 115 -1.73 7.68 -3.77
CA ALA A 115 -3.05 7.72 -3.14
C ALA A 115 -2.96 8.14 -1.67
N GLY A 116 -1.97 7.62 -0.93
CA GLY A 116 -1.74 7.98 0.47
C GLY A 116 -1.44 9.47 0.65
N SER A 117 -0.54 10.03 -0.15
CA SER A 117 -0.23 11.47 -0.12
C SER A 117 -1.45 12.33 -0.49
N ALA A 118 -2.22 11.92 -1.51
CA ALA A 118 -3.42 12.64 -1.94
C ALA A 118 -4.50 12.65 -0.84
N LEU A 119 -4.75 11.49 -0.19
CA LEU A 119 -5.69 11.38 0.93
C LEU A 119 -5.29 12.27 2.11
N THR A 120 -3.99 12.28 2.46
CA THR A 120 -3.45 13.13 3.52
C THR A 120 -3.64 14.60 3.20
N ALA A 121 -3.32 15.02 1.97
CA ALA A 121 -3.47 16.40 1.53
C ALA A 121 -4.94 16.84 1.51
N GLU A 122 -5.84 15.99 1.01
CA GLU A 122 -7.27 16.27 0.95
C GLU A 122 -7.88 16.49 2.34
N ILE A 123 -7.57 15.61 3.30
CA ILE A 123 -8.07 15.75 4.67
C ILE A 123 -7.44 16.96 5.37
N GLY A 124 -6.13 17.18 5.20
CA GLY A 124 -5.44 18.33 5.74
C GLY A 124 -6.02 19.65 5.20
N LEU A 125 -6.38 19.71 3.91
CA LEU A 125 -7.05 20.83 3.29
C LEU A 125 -8.46 21.04 3.86
N MET A 126 -9.25 19.97 4.01
CA MET A 126 -10.58 20.06 4.65
C MET A 126 -10.50 20.60 6.08
N LYS A 127 -9.44 20.26 6.80
CA LYS A 127 -9.18 20.81 8.14
C LYS A 127 -8.80 22.30 8.07
N ALA A 128 -7.91 22.67 7.16
CA ALA A 128 -7.45 24.06 6.99
C ALA A 128 -8.56 25.01 6.56
N THR A 129 -9.55 24.51 5.84
CA THR A 129 -10.73 25.27 5.39
C THR A 129 -11.93 25.12 6.33
N GLU A 130 -11.72 24.62 7.55
CA GLU A 130 -12.73 24.44 8.60
C GLU A 130 -13.92 23.57 8.21
N GLN A 131 -13.82 22.79 7.14
CA GLN A 131 -14.91 21.89 6.71
C GLN A 131 -15.19 20.80 7.73
N LEU A 132 -14.16 20.28 8.42
CA LEU A 132 -14.36 19.26 9.46
C LEU A 132 -15.10 19.85 10.67
N SER A 133 -14.73 21.04 11.13
CA SER A 133 -15.39 21.74 12.24
C SER A 133 -16.83 22.12 11.90
N SER A 134 -17.07 22.50 10.65
CA SER A 134 -18.44 22.79 10.15
C SER A 134 -19.34 21.55 10.21
N LEU A 135 -18.83 20.37 9.90
CA LEU A 135 -19.57 19.11 10.05
C LEU A 135 -19.91 18.82 11.51
N GLU A 136 -18.98 19.05 12.44
CA GLU A 136 -19.19 18.86 13.87
C GLU A 136 -20.28 19.82 14.40
N MET A 137 -20.27 21.09 13.97
CA MET A 137 -21.30 22.06 14.32
C MET A 137 -22.69 21.64 13.81
N MET A 138 -22.76 20.91 12.70
CA MET A 138 -24.01 20.34 12.17
C MET A 138 -24.37 18.99 12.82
N ALA A 139 -23.70 18.59 13.91
CA ALA A 139 -23.86 17.30 14.58
C ALA A 139 -23.61 16.08 13.66
N VAL A 140 -22.78 16.24 12.63
CA VAL A 140 -22.35 15.17 11.73
C VAL A 140 -20.94 14.73 12.13
N ASP A 141 -20.79 13.45 12.47
CA ASP A 141 -19.50 12.87 12.86
C ASP A 141 -18.54 12.82 11.64
N PRO A 142 -17.42 13.59 11.65
CA PRO A 142 -16.46 13.62 10.55
C PRO A 142 -15.80 12.26 10.29
N LEU A 143 -15.61 11.44 11.34
CA LEU A 143 -15.00 10.12 11.19
C LEU A 143 -15.86 9.21 10.33
N LYS A 144 -17.18 9.24 10.54
CA LYS A 144 -18.11 8.40 9.77
C LYS A 144 -18.39 8.95 8.37
N ARG A 145 -18.39 10.28 8.20
CA ARG A 145 -18.76 10.91 6.94
C ARG A 145 -17.58 11.10 5.99
N VAL A 146 -16.38 11.36 6.52
CA VAL A 146 -15.19 11.70 5.75
C VAL A 146 -14.17 10.58 5.76
N ILE A 147 -13.82 10.05 6.94
CA ILE A 147 -12.73 9.09 7.11
C ILE A 147 -13.15 7.67 6.67
N ALA A 148 -14.30 7.19 7.11
CA ALA A 148 -14.75 5.82 6.83
C ALA A 148 -14.87 5.49 5.32
N PRO A 149 -15.49 6.32 4.45
CA PRO A 149 -15.54 6.03 3.02
C PRO A 149 -14.17 5.96 2.36
N ARG A 150 -13.20 6.79 2.82
CA ARG A 150 -11.83 6.80 2.31
C ARG A 150 -11.06 5.54 2.73
N LEU A 151 -11.25 5.10 3.98
CA LEU A 151 -10.66 3.86 4.49
C LEU A 151 -11.14 2.66 3.66
N TRP A 152 -12.44 2.53 3.43
CA TRP A 152 -13.00 1.44 2.64
C TRP A 152 -12.57 1.52 1.17
N ALA A 153 -12.49 2.71 0.59
CA ALA A 153 -11.98 2.89 -0.76
C ALA A 153 -10.54 2.42 -0.90
N GLY A 154 -9.66 2.77 0.05
CA GLY A 154 -8.28 2.30 0.05
C GLY A 154 -8.16 0.78 0.22
N LEU A 155 -8.96 0.21 1.14
CA LEU A 155 -8.98 -1.24 1.41
C LEU A 155 -9.42 -2.06 0.18
N ILE A 156 -10.34 -1.56 -0.61
CA ILE A 156 -10.82 -2.23 -1.83
C ILE A 156 -9.88 -1.97 -3.01
N SER A 157 -9.43 -0.73 -3.19
CA SER A 157 -8.63 -0.34 -4.36
C SER A 157 -7.25 -1.00 -4.38
N MET A 158 -6.56 -1.06 -3.24
CA MET A 158 -5.17 -1.51 -3.20
C MET A 158 -5.00 -2.98 -3.60
N PRO A 159 -5.80 -3.97 -3.11
CA PRO A 159 -5.70 -5.35 -3.58
C PRO A 159 -6.03 -5.50 -5.07
N LEU A 160 -7.02 -4.75 -5.58
CA LEU A 160 -7.36 -4.76 -7.01
C LEU A 160 -6.21 -4.22 -7.88
N LEU A 161 -5.58 -3.12 -7.43
CA LEU A 161 -4.40 -2.56 -8.11
C LEU A 161 -3.22 -3.52 -8.09
N ALA A 162 -3.02 -4.28 -7.00
CA ALA A 162 -1.98 -5.28 -6.90
C ALA A 162 -2.22 -6.45 -7.88
N MET A 163 -3.46 -6.91 -8.04
CA MET A 163 -3.80 -7.93 -9.04
C MET A 163 -3.46 -7.46 -10.46
N ILE A 164 -3.80 -6.21 -10.79
CA ILE A 164 -3.48 -5.62 -12.09
C ILE A 164 -1.96 -5.51 -12.27
N PHE A 165 -1.24 -5.06 -11.24
CA PHE A 165 0.22 -4.97 -11.26
C PHE A 165 0.87 -6.33 -11.55
N MET A 166 0.44 -7.38 -10.84
CA MET A 166 0.96 -8.74 -11.02
C MET A 166 0.67 -9.28 -12.43
N ALA A 167 -0.55 -9.12 -12.92
CA ALA A 167 -0.93 -9.57 -14.25
C ALA A 167 -0.13 -8.87 -15.36
N VAL A 168 -0.02 -7.54 -15.29
CA VAL A 168 0.76 -6.74 -16.24
C VAL A 168 2.26 -7.02 -16.11
N GLY A 169 2.77 -7.26 -14.89
CA GLY A 169 4.15 -7.62 -14.65
C GLY A 169 4.53 -8.98 -15.27
N ILE A 170 3.67 -9.98 -15.15
CA ILE A 170 3.86 -11.28 -15.80
C ILE A 170 3.88 -11.11 -17.32
N TRP A 171 2.98 -10.31 -17.87
CA TRP A 171 2.95 -10.01 -19.30
C TRP A 171 4.21 -9.28 -19.75
N GLY A 172 4.69 -8.29 -18.99
CA GLY A 172 5.99 -7.65 -19.22
C GLY A 172 7.17 -8.64 -19.20
N GLY A 173 7.14 -9.59 -18.26
CA GLY A 173 8.12 -10.68 -18.18
C GLY A 173 8.11 -11.57 -19.41
N GLN A 174 6.94 -11.89 -19.95
CA GLN A 174 6.78 -12.65 -21.19
C GLN A 174 7.41 -11.92 -22.39
N ILE A 175 7.15 -10.63 -22.57
CA ILE A 175 7.72 -9.84 -23.67
C ILE A 175 9.25 -9.97 -23.72
N VAL A 176 9.92 -9.89 -22.57
CA VAL A 176 11.38 -10.01 -22.53
C VAL A 176 11.82 -11.46 -22.63
N GLY A 177 11.21 -12.38 -21.88
CA GLY A 177 11.64 -13.79 -21.83
C GLY A 177 11.39 -14.53 -23.13
N VAL A 178 10.20 -14.37 -23.72
CA VAL A 178 9.80 -15.09 -24.93
C VAL A 178 10.19 -14.30 -26.17
N ASP A 179 9.72 -13.04 -26.31
CA ASP A 179 9.87 -12.32 -27.60
C ASP A 179 11.29 -11.80 -27.83
N TRP A 180 12.03 -11.40 -26.75
CA TRP A 180 13.38 -10.90 -26.90
C TRP A 180 14.47 -11.96 -26.73
N LYS A 181 14.31 -12.85 -25.73
CA LYS A 181 15.32 -13.86 -25.39
C LYS A 181 15.11 -15.21 -26.08
N GLY A 182 13.96 -15.39 -26.71
CA GLY A 182 13.65 -16.59 -27.50
C GLY A 182 13.36 -17.85 -26.69
N ILE A 183 12.96 -17.72 -25.42
CA ILE A 183 12.50 -18.86 -24.63
C ILE A 183 11.20 -19.36 -25.26
N ASP A 184 11.06 -20.69 -25.36
CA ASP A 184 9.85 -21.28 -25.90
C ASP A 184 8.60 -20.86 -25.08
N HIS A 185 7.60 -20.34 -25.78
CA HIS A 185 6.35 -19.86 -25.17
C HIS A 185 5.66 -20.94 -24.33
N GLY A 186 5.67 -22.21 -24.82
CA GLY A 186 5.09 -23.33 -24.09
C GLY A 186 5.80 -23.61 -22.77
N SER A 187 7.15 -23.59 -22.80
CA SER A 187 7.95 -23.83 -21.60
C SER A 187 7.80 -22.72 -20.56
N PHE A 188 7.77 -21.45 -20.95
CA PHE A 188 7.54 -20.32 -20.06
C PHE A 188 6.22 -20.47 -19.28
N TRP A 189 5.10 -20.71 -19.98
CA TRP A 189 3.79 -20.80 -19.35
C TRP A 189 3.59 -22.14 -18.60
N SER A 190 4.16 -23.25 -19.07
CA SER A 190 4.06 -24.54 -18.37
C SER A 190 4.85 -24.50 -17.05
N ALA A 191 6.07 -23.96 -17.04
CA ALA A 191 6.87 -23.80 -15.83
C ALA A 191 6.13 -22.91 -14.79
N MET A 192 5.50 -21.83 -15.25
CA MET A 192 4.69 -20.99 -14.37
C MET A 192 3.49 -21.75 -13.79
N ARG A 193 2.70 -22.43 -14.63
CA ARG A 193 1.50 -23.15 -14.18
C ARG A 193 1.79 -24.31 -13.23
N SER A 194 2.91 -25.00 -13.43
CA SER A 194 3.31 -26.12 -12.58
C SER A 194 3.80 -25.69 -11.20
N SER A 195 4.27 -24.43 -11.08
CA SER A 195 4.93 -23.95 -9.87
C SER A 195 4.09 -22.99 -9.04
N VAL A 196 3.04 -22.38 -9.62
CA VAL A 196 2.13 -21.46 -8.94
C VAL A 196 0.93 -22.21 -8.38
N GLU A 197 0.83 -22.26 -7.06
CA GLU A 197 -0.36 -22.74 -6.37
C GLU A 197 -1.38 -21.61 -6.24
N LEU A 198 -2.36 -21.57 -7.15
CA LEU A 198 -3.35 -20.49 -7.22
C LEU A 198 -4.04 -20.20 -5.87
N GLY A 199 -4.34 -21.22 -5.08
CA GLY A 199 -4.99 -21.05 -3.78
C GLY A 199 -4.09 -20.43 -2.73
N GLN A 200 -2.86 -20.91 -2.61
CA GLN A 200 -1.90 -20.42 -1.59
C GLN A 200 -1.21 -19.14 -2.01
N ASP A 201 -0.62 -19.08 -3.21
CA ASP A 201 0.19 -17.94 -3.62
C ASP A 201 -0.67 -16.68 -3.82
N ILE A 202 -1.81 -16.78 -4.51
CA ILE A 202 -2.72 -15.65 -4.67
C ILE A 202 -3.41 -15.31 -3.35
N GLY A 203 -3.81 -16.30 -2.56
CA GLY A 203 -4.44 -16.10 -1.26
C GLY A 203 -3.51 -15.33 -0.31
N ASN A 204 -2.27 -15.77 -0.16
CA ASN A 204 -1.26 -15.12 0.67
C ASN A 204 -0.94 -13.71 0.17
N SER A 205 -0.82 -13.51 -1.15
CA SER A 205 -0.66 -12.18 -1.75
C SER A 205 -1.82 -11.26 -1.40
N MET A 206 -3.07 -11.74 -1.50
CA MET A 206 -4.25 -10.93 -1.18
C MET A 206 -4.31 -10.56 0.30
N ILE A 207 -3.90 -11.47 1.21
CA ILE A 207 -3.80 -11.17 2.64
C ILE A 207 -2.74 -10.09 2.89
N LYS A 208 -1.54 -10.21 2.29
CA LYS A 208 -0.51 -9.17 2.35
C LYS A 208 -1.06 -7.83 1.86
N CYS A 209 -1.69 -7.82 0.69
CA CYS A 209 -2.29 -6.60 0.12
C CYS A 209 -3.35 -5.98 1.03
N ALA A 210 -4.20 -6.78 1.67
CA ALA A 210 -5.22 -6.29 2.59
C ALA A 210 -4.59 -5.65 3.85
N VAL A 211 -3.56 -6.28 4.42
CA VAL A 211 -2.83 -5.74 5.57
C VAL A 211 -2.14 -4.41 5.19
N PHE A 212 -1.48 -4.35 4.04
CA PHE A 212 -0.84 -3.14 3.56
C PHE A 212 -1.86 -2.03 3.24
N ALA A 213 -3.02 -2.39 2.67
CA ALA A 213 -4.10 -1.45 2.41
C ALA A 213 -4.61 -0.78 3.69
N ILE A 214 -4.84 -1.58 4.74
CA ILE A 214 -5.25 -1.06 6.05
C ILE A 214 -4.16 -0.13 6.59
N THR A 215 -2.92 -0.58 6.60
CA THR A 215 -1.78 0.15 7.19
C THR A 215 -1.54 1.47 6.48
N VAL A 216 -1.41 1.46 5.16
CA VAL A 216 -1.13 2.67 4.36
C VAL A 216 -2.28 3.67 4.47
N THR A 217 -3.51 3.19 4.30
CA THR A 217 -4.69 4.07 4.36
C THR A 217 -4.88 4.65 5.76
N TRP A 218 -4.68 3.85 6.80
CA TRP A 218 -4.75 4.32 8.19
C TRP A 218 -3.71 5.42 8.48
N ILE A 219 -2.45 5.20 8.12
CA ILE A 219 -1.37 6.19 8.29
C ILE A 219 -1.71 7.48 7.52
N ALA A 220 -2.20 7.37 6.28
CA ALA A 220 -2.56 8.51 5.46
C ALA A 220 -3.69 9.35 6.06
N LEU A 221 -4.77 8.69 6.49
CA LEU A 221 -5.93 9.33 7.10
C LEU A 221 -5.58 9.99 8.43
N PHE A 222 -4.78 9.31 9.26
CA PHE A 222 -4.33 9.83 10.56
C PHE A 222 -3.45 11.08 10.39
N ASN A 223 -2.42 11.01 9.55
CA ASN A 223 -1.53 12.14 9.30
C ASN A 223 -2.27 13.35 8.70
N GLY A 224 -3.27 13.10 7.84
CA GLY A 224 -4.12 14.16 7.31
C GLY A 224 -5.00 14.82 8.38
N TYR A 225 -5.61 14.02 9.25
CA TYR A 225 -6.46 14.50 10.33
C TYR A 225 -5.67 15.24 11.42
N ASP A 226 -4.47 14.77 11.75
CA ASP A 226 -3.58 15.39 12.75
C ASP A 226 -2.73 16.56 12.19
N ALA A 227 -2.78 16.81 10.88
CA ALA A 227 -2.01 17.86 10.23
C ALA A 227 -2.29 19.25 10.82
N ILE A 228 -1.25 20.07 10.91
CA ILE A 228 -1.39 21.50 11.23
C ILE A 228 -2.12 22.15 10.03
N PRO A 229 -3.17 22.97 10.27
CA PRO A 229 -4.01 23.52 9.20
C PRO A 229 -3.31 24.69 8.46
N THR A 230 -2.13 24.45 7.93
CA THR A 230 -1.33 25.36 7.12
C THR A 230 -0.78 24.64 5.91
N SER A 231 -0.46 25.36 4.83
CA SER A 231 0.12 24.77 3.63
C SER A 231 1.41 23.99 3.91
N GLU A 232 2.27 24.54 4.78
CA GLU A 232 3.50 23.87 5.21
C GLU A 232 3.22 22.63 6.06
N GLY A 233 2.24 22.71 6.98
CA GLY A 233 1.83 21.58 7.81
C GLY A 233 1.27 20.41 6.97
N ILE A 234 0.46 20.69 5.96
CA ILE A 234 -0.06 19.70 5.02
C ILE A 234 1.07 19.07 4.19
N SER A 235 2.00 19.86 3.69
CA SER A 235 3.17 19.37 2.95
C SER A 235 4.04 18.44 3.80
N ARG A 236 4.28 18.79 5.07
CA ARG A 236 5.00 17.92 6.01
C ARG A 236 4.24 16.64 6.33
N ALA A 237 2.91 16.73 6.48
CA ALA A 237 2.08 15.57 6.74
C ALA A 237 2.08 14.58 5.57
N THR A 238 2.02 15.06 4.31
CA THR A 238 2.10 14.21 3.12
C THR A 238 3.44 13.49 3.02
N THR A 239 4.54 14.19 3.27
CA THR A 239 5.87 13.56 3.28
C THR A 239 5.98 12.50 4.39
N ARG A 240 5.51 12.80 5.60
CA ARG A 240 5.47 11.82 6.71
C ARG A 240 4.63 10.60 6.35
N THR A 241 3.51 10.78 5.68
CA THR A 241 2.66 9.68 5.23
C THR A 241 3.42 8.72 4.34
N VAL A 242 4.10 9.22 3.32
CA VAL A 242 4.87 8.37 2.41
C VAL A 242 5.98 7.62 3.15
N VAL A 243 6.75 8.33 3.98
CA VAL A 243 7.88 7.73 4.73
C VAL A 243 7.40 6.68 5.73
N HIS A 244 6.41 7.02 6.58
CA HIS A 244 5.91 6.08 7.58
C HIS A 244 5.23 4.87 6.95
N SER A 245 4.44 5.08 5.88
CA SER A 245 3.80 3.99 5.14
C SER A 245 4.81 3.07 4.49
N SER A 246 5.85 3.62 3.86
CA SER A 246 6.90 2.81 3.22
C SER A 246 7.67 1.95 4.23
N LEU A 247 8.06 2.54 5.37
CA LEU A 247 8.74 1.80 6.44
C LEU A 247 7.84 0.72 7.06
N ALA A 248 6.57 1.04 7.28
CA ALA A 248 5.60 0.09 7.82
C ALA A 248 5.34 -1.08 6.85
N VAL A 249 5.19 -0.79 5.55
CA VAL A 249 5.01 -1.82 4.52
C VAL A 249 6.23 -2.76 4.47
N LEU A 250 7.45 -2.22 4.40
CA LEU A 250 8.68 -3.03 4.36
C LEU A 250 8.85 -3.89 5.63
N GLY A 251 8.58 -3.32 6.81
CA GLY A 251 8.65 -4.06 8.06
C GLY A 251 7.58 -5.15 8.17
N LEU A 252 6.34 -4.85 7.78
CA LEU A 252 5.25 -5.83 7.77
C LEU A 252 5.45 -6.91 6.71
N ASP A 253 6.03 -6.56 5.55
CA ASP A 253 6.32 -7.53 4.50
C ASP A 253 7.26 -8.61 5.01
N PHE A 254 8.37 -8.23 5.64
CA PHE A 254 9.30 -9.20 6.25
C PHE A 254 8.59 -10.12 7.25
N VAL A 255 7.77 -9.56 8.14
CA VAL A 255 7.05 -10.35 9.15
C VAL A 255 6.04 -11.30 8.50
N LEU A 256 5.25 -10.80 7.53
CA LEU A 256 4.24 -11.61 6.84
C LEU A 256 4.89 -12.71 5.99
N THR A 257 5.99 -12.41 5.30
CA THR A 257 6.74 -13.41 4.52
C THR A 257 7.30 -14.49 5.43
N ALA A 258 7.91 -14.12 6.55
CA ALA A 258 8.42 -15.08 7.53
C ALA A 258 7.33 -15.99 8.12
N LEU A 259 6.13 -15.45 8.36
CA LEU A 259 5.00 -16.22 8.88
C LEU A 259 4.33 -17.12 7.83
N MET A 260 4.29 -16.69 6.56
CA MET A 260 3.57 -17.40 5.49
C MET A 260 4.44 -18.41 4.75
N PHE A 261 5.73 -18.14 4.64
CA PHE A 261 6.68 -18.95 3.84
C PHE A 261 7.89 -19.43 4.63
N GLY A 262 7.97 -19.16 5.93
CA GLY A 262 9.12 -19.47 6.78
C GLY A 262 9.12 -20.88 7.38
N ASN A 263 8.19 -21.77 6.96
CA ASN A 263 8.13 -23.17 7.38
C ASN A 263 8.61 -24.11 6.28
#